data_248363e73236cb56f633bce4b31bae73
#
_entry.id   248363e73236cb56f633bce4b31bae73
#
_cell.length_a   1.000
_cell.length_b   1.000
_cell.length_c   1.000
_cell.angle_alpha   90.00
_cell.angle_beta   90.00
_cell.angle_gamma   90.00
#
_symmetry.space_group_name_H-M   'P 1'
#
loop_
_entity.id
_entity.type
_entity.pdbx_description
1 polymer ?
#
loop_
_entity_poly.entity_id
_entity_poly.type
_entity_poly.pdbx_seq_one_letter_code
_entity_poly.pdbx_strand_id
1 'polypeptide(L)' 'MARLTKVSTDQPSSDVRAEFESFLKERGNVPNMFRTAAHRPEIMKTMTAHFRAVMNTGTVEKKLKEMVAVRVSHLNACEY' A
#
# COMPACT_ATOMS: atom_id res chain seq x y z
N MET A 1 -9.47 13.80 2.04
CA MET A 1 -10.15 13.71 0.73
C MET A 1 -9.15 13.32 -0.35
N ALA A 2 -9.47 12.32 -1.13
CA ALA A 2 -8.58 11.88 -2.21
C ALA A 2 -8.72 12.81 -3.41
N ARG A 3 -7.60 13.15 -4.03
CA ARG A 3 -7.57 13.98 -5.25
C ARG A 3 -7.52 13.15 -6.53
N LEU A 4 -7.13 11.88 -6.39
CA LEU A 4 -7.07 10.93 -7.49
C LEU A 4 -8.05 9.81 -7.23
N THR A 5 -8.66 9.30 -8.30
CA THR A 5 -9.52 8.13 -8.18
C THR A 5 -8.68 6.90 -7.88
N LYS A 6 -9.31 5.93 -7.23
CA LYS A 6 -8.68 4.63 -6.97
C LYS A 6 -8.95 3.70 -8.13
N VAL A 7 -7.94 2.92 -8.51
CA VAL A 7 -8.12 1.89 -9.52
C VAL A 7 -9.00 0.77 -8.93
N SER A 8 -9.98 0.29 -9.71
CA SER A 8 -10.88 -0.76 -9.27
C SER A 8 -10.12 -2.06 -8.99
N THR A 9 -10.47 -2.73 -7.89
CA THR A 9 -9.92 -4.05 -7.58
C THR A 9 -10.52 -5.14 -8.44
N ASP A 10 -11.68 -4.89 -9.05
CA ASP A 10 -12.39 -5.87 -9.87
C ASP A 10 -11.81 -5.96 -11.30
N GLN A 11 -11.28 -4.87 -11.79
CA GLN A 11 -10.75 -4.79 -13.16
C GLN A 11 -9.41 -4.08 -13.20
N PRO A 12 -8.40 -4.62 -12.52
CA PRO A 12 -7.05 -4.03 -12.58
C PRO A 12 -6.44 -4.27 -13.97
N SER A 13 -5.55 -3.39 -14.39
CA SER A 13 -4.78 -3.63 -15.61
C SER A 13 -3.87 -4.85 -15.39
N SER A 14 -3.47 -5.50 -16.48
CA SER A 14 -2.58 -6.66 -16.40
C SER A 14 -1.26 -6.33 -15.69
N ASP A 15 -0.82 -5.08 -15.79
CA ASP A 15 0.46 -4.64 -15.21
C ASP A 15 0.46 -4.65 -13.67
N VAL A 16 -0.72 -4.47 -13.04
CA VAL A 16 -0.82 -4.42 -11.57
C VAL A 16 -1.59 -5.61 -11.00
N ARG A 17 -2.06 -6.51 -11.85
CA ARG A 17 -2.89 -7.64 -11.41
C ARG A 17 -2.20 -8.50 -10.36
N ALA A 18 -0.93 -8.80 -10.55
CA ALA A 18 -0.18 -9.63 -9.61
C ALA A 18 -0.08 -8.99 -8.23
N GLU A 19 0.16 -7.68 -8.18
CA GLU A 19 0.22 -6.94 -6.93
C GLU A 19 -1.13 -6.89 -6.24
N PHE A 20 -2.21 -6.66 -7.00
CA PHE A 20 -3.56 -6.66 -6.46
C PHE A 20 -3.93 -8.04 -5.88
N GLU A 21 -3.64 -9.10 -6.61
CA GLU A 21 -3.91 -10.47 -6.15
C GLU A 21 -3.15 -10.79 -4.88
N SER A 22 -1.90 -10.36 -4.78
CA SER A 22 -1.08 -10.56 -3.60
C SER A 22 -1.69 -9.86 -2.38
N PHE A 23 -2.15 -8.61 -2.51
CA PHE A 23 -2.81 -7.90 -1.40
C PHE A 23 -4.14 -8.53 -1.03
N LEU A 24 -4.93 -8.95 -2.01
CA LEU A 24 -6.20 -9.62 -1.75
C LEU A 24 -5.99 -10.92 -0.97
N LYS A 25 -4.95 -11.67 -1.31
CA LYS A 25 -4.62 -12.92 -0.65
C LYS A 25 -4.14 -12.69 0.79
N GLU A 26 -3.32 -11.67 1.02
CA GLU A 26 -2.74 -11.39 2.34
C GLU A 26 -3.71 -10.70 3.29
N ARG A 27 -4.53 -9.77 2.77
CA ARG A 27 -5.34 -8.85 3.59
C ARG A 27 -6.83 -8.91 3.30
N GLY A 28 -7.23 -9.53 2.20
CA GLY A 28 -8.62 -9.51 1.75
C GLY A 28 -9.01 -8.24 1.01
N ASN A 29 -8.13 -7.24 0.94
CA ASN A 29 -8.35 -6.02 0.16
C ASN A 29 -7.03 -5.43 -0.29
N VAL A 30 -7.10 -4.51 -1.25
CA VAL A 30 -5.94 -3.73 -1.68
C VAL A 30 -6.01 -2.37 -0.98
N PRO A 31 -4.99 -1.99 -0.18
CA PRO A 31 -5.02 -0.69 0.48
C PRO A 31 -5.20 0.47 -0.51
N ASN A 32 -5.97 1.47 -0.10
CA ASN A 32 -6.31 2.60 -0.98
C ASN A 32 -5.09 3.31 -1.55
N MET A 33 -4.02 3.41 -0.78
CA MET A 33 -2.78 4.02 -1.22
C MET A 33 -2.24 3.34 -2.47
N PHE A 34 -2.25 2.00 -2.49
CA PHE A 34 -1.76 1.23 -3.64
C PHE A 34 -2.73 1.26 -4.82
N ARG A 35 -4.03 1.33 -4.55
CA ARG A 35 -5.02 1.51 -5.62
C ARG A 35 -4.84 2.84 -6.33
N THR A 36 -4.49 3.88 -5.59
CA THR A 36 -4.20 5.19 -6.16
C THR A 36 -2.90 5.16 -6.96
N ALA A 37 -1.85 4.55 -6.41
CA ALA A 37 -0.56 4.41 -7.09
C ALA A 37 -0.66 3.56 -8.36
N ALA A 38 -1.68 2.72 -8.48
CA ALA A 38 -1.85 1.84 -9.63
C ALA A 38 -2.13 2.57 -10.95
N HIS A 39 -2.42 3.88 -10.91
CA HIS A 39 -2.46 4.70 -12.13
C HIS A 39 -1.12 4.70 -12.86
N ARG A 40 -0.05 4.49 -12.12
CA ARG A 40 1.31 4.32 -12.66
C ARG A 40 1.82 2.95 -12.20
N PRO A 41 1.65 1.89 -13.01
CA PRO A 41 1.97 0.51 -12.59
C PRO A 41 3.40 0.34 -12.06
N GLU A 42 4.37 0.95 -12.70
CA GLU A 42 5.77 0.86 -12.24
C GLU A 42 5.98 1.50 -10.87
N ILE A 43 5.25 2.58 -10.57
CA ILE A 43 5.31 3.22 -9.26
C ILE A 43 4.66 2.33 -8.22
N MET A 44 3.49 1.76 -8.52
CA MET A 44 2.86 0.82 -7.61
C MET A 44 3.77 -0.36 -7.28
N LYS A 45 4.40 -0.94 -8.28
CA LYS A 45 5.31 -2.09 -8.10
C LYS A 45 6.48 -1.74 -7.19
N THR A 46 7.12 -0.61 -7.41
CA THR A 46 8.27 -0.19 -6.59
C THR A 46 7.84 0.21 -5.19
N MET A 47 6.70 0.88 -5.04
CA MET A 47 6.15 1.21 -3.72
C MET A 47 5.83 -0.05 -2.92
N THR A 48 5.21 -1.05 -3.57
CA THR A 48 4.86 -2.31 -2.92
C THR A 48 6.12 -3.03 -2.44
N ALA A 49 7.15 -3.12 -3.27
CA ALA A 49 8.41 -3.75 -2.91
C ALA A 49 9.09 -3.02 -1.75
N HIS A 50 9.13 -1.71 -1.81
CA HIS A 50 9.70 -0.88 -0.75
C HIS A 50 8.94 -1.05 0.57
N PHE A 51 7.63 -0.96 0.52
CA PHE A 51 6.77 -1.11 1.69
C PHE A 51 6.99 -2.47 2.37
N ARG A 52 7.03 -3.54 1.59
CA ARG A 52 7.25 -4.88 2.14
C ARG A 52 8.64 -5.03 2.73
N ALA A 53 9.64 -4.45 2.09
CA ALA A 53 11.00 -4.48 2.61
C ALA A 53 11.08 -3.75 3.96
N VAL A 54 10.47 -2.56 4.05
CA VAL A 54 10.48 -1.78 5.28
C VAL A 54 9.71 -2.49 6.40
N MET A 55 8.52 -3.01 6.11
CA MET A 55 7.64 -3.56 7.15
C MET A 55 7.97 -4.97 7.56
N ASN A 56 8.51 -5.79 6.66
CA ASN A 56 8.67 -7.22 6.90
C ASN A 56 10.13 -7.69 7.11
N THR A 57 11.10 -6.81 6.92
CA THR A 57 12.52 -7.17 7.06
C THR A 57 13.23 -6.21 7.98
N GLY A 58 14.49 -6.53 8.32
CA GLY A 58 15.30 -5.70 9.18
C GLY A 58 15.21 -6.11 10.65
N THR A 59 15.80 -5.29 11.51
CA THR A 59 15.94 -5.61 12.92
C THR A 59 14.87 -5.01 13.83
N VAL A 60 14.10 -4.03 13.31
CA VAL A 60 13.03 -3.40 14.08
C VAL A 60 11.78 -4.27 13.99
N GLU A 61 11.15 -4.52 15.13
CA GLU A 61 9.94 -5.32 15.21
C GLU A 61 8.80 -4.70 14.39
N LYS A 62 8.05 -5.54 13.68
CA LYS A 62 6.97 -5.10 12.81
C LYS A 62 5.90 -4.29 13.56
N LYS A 63 5.54 -4.76 14.77
CA LYS A 63 4.55 -4.06 15.59
C LYS A 63 4.99 -2.63 15.90
N LEU A 64 6.27 -2.44 16.22
CA LEU A 64 6.81 -1.11 16.48
C LEU A 64 6.78 -0.24 15.22
N LYS A 65 7.10 -0.83 14.05
CA LYS A 65 7.02 -0.10 12.78
C LYS A 65 5.60 0.39 12.50
N GLU A 66 4.61 -0.44 12.76
CA GLU A 66 3.20 -0.07 12.58
C GLU A 66 2.79 1.04 13.55
N MET A 67 3.23 0.97 14.80
CA MET A 67 2.97 2.02 15.78
C MET A 67 3.61 3.34 15.38
N VAL A 68 4.83 3.31 14.87
CA VAL A 68 5.50 4.52 14.37
C VAL A 68 4.75 5.10 13.19
N ALA A 69 4.29 4.27 12.25
CA ALA A 69 3.51 4.73 11.11
C ALA A 69 2.22 5.42 11.55
N VAL A 70 1.51 4.84 12.51
CA VAL A 70 0.29 5.44 13.07
C VAL A 70 0.62 6.80 13.72
N ARG A 71 1.69 6.86 14.51
CA ARG A 71 2.07 8.10 15.18
C ARG A 71 2.45 9.20 14.19
N VAL A 72 3.24 8.87 13.17
CA VAL A 72 3.60 9.84 12.14
C VAL A 72 2.36 10.34 11.41
N SER A 73 1.47 9.43 11.06
CA SER A 73 0.20 9.80 10.41
C SER A 73 -0.63 10.71 11.29
N HIS A 74 -0.70 10.41 12.59
CA HIS A 74 -1.44 11.24 13.55
C HIS A 74 -0.86 12.65 13.63
N LEU A 75 0.47 12.77 13.71
CA LEU A 75 1.14 14.08 13.76
C LEU A 75 0.90 14.91 12.49
N ASN A 76 0.68 14.26 11.37
CA ASN A 76 0.40 14.92 10.09
C ASN A 76 -1.09 15.06 9.81
N ALA A 77 -1.94 14.81 10.78
CA ALA A 77 -3.39 14.91 10.66
C ALA A 77 -3.95 14.07 9.51
N CYS A 78 -3.38 12.89 9.30
CA CYS A 78 -3.81 11.98 8.24
C CYS A 78 -5.12 11.31 8.61
N GLU A 79 -6.12 11.35 7.72
CA GLU A 79 -7.40 10.71 7.94
C GLU A 79 -7.34 9.19 7.71
N TYR A 80 -6.40 8.79 6.91
CA TYR A 80 -6.23 7.40 6.49
C TYR A 80 -5.39 6.64 7.52
#